data_f6078bfa04985bbf15a9592fd826e044
#
_entry.id   f6078bfa04985bbf15a9592fd826e044
#
_cell.length_a   1.000
_cell.length_b   1.000
_cell.length_c   1.000
_cell.angle_alpha   90.00
_cell.angle_beta   90.00
_cell.angle_gamma   90.00
#
_symmetry.space_group_name_H-M   'P 1'
#
loop_
_entity.id
_entity.type
_entity.pdbx_description
1 polymer ?
#
loop_
_entity_poly.entity_id
_entity_poly.type
_entity_poly.pdbx_seq_one_letter_code
_entity_poly.pdbx_strand_id
1 'polypeptide(L)'
;MAPANSLKEDFIMASIGIVSRQPDGSFKGQLKTLSIRADIEIIPNPNKAAEGQPDYRVRTAGIEIGAGWDRVGETSGKKYVALSLAAPEFGPRRIYANLGRAAGQDDEDVFALIWNPAD
;
A
#
# COMPACT_ATOMS: atom_id res chain seq x y z
N MET A 1 -14.81 -14.23 23.35
CA MET A 1 -14.66 -14.19 22.81
C MET A 1 -14.22 -13.46 21.87
N ALA A 2 -14.15 -12.96 21.65
CA ALA A 2 -14.02 -12.11 20.62
C ALA A 2 -12.74 -11.30 20.50
N PRO A 3 -11.91 -11.13 21.46
CA PRO A 3 -10.77 -10.22 21.36
C PRO A 3 -9.84 -10.50 20.20
N ALA A 4 -9.49 -11.73 19.97
CA ALA A 4 -8.59 -12.05 18.87
C ALA A 4 -9.23 -11.80 17.52
N ASN A 5 -10.52 -12.07 17.43
CA ASN A 5 -11.24 -11.82 16.17
C ASN A 5 -11.37 -10.34 15.90
N SER A 6 -11.57 -9.54 16.94
CA SER A 6 -11.66 -8.11 16.77
C SER A 6 -10.40 -7.52 16.19
N LEU A 7 -9.23 -8.00 16.63
CA LEU A 7 -7.96 -7.52 16.09
C LEU A 7 -7.82 -7.83 14.61
N LYS A 8 -8.22 -9.03 14.20
CA LYS A 8 -8.17 -9.39 12.79
C LYS A 8 -9.13 -8.55 11.97
N GLU A 9 -10.31 -8.31 12.49
CA GLU A 9 -11.29 -7.49 11.81
C GLU A 9 -10.81 -6.07 11.63
N ASP A 10 -10.10 -5.52 12.62
CA ASP A 10 -9.57 -4.18 12.53
C ASP A 10 -8.55 -4.08 11.40
N PHE A 11 -7.69 -5.08 11.24
CA PHE A 11 -6.74 -5.08 10.13
C PHE A 11 -7.46 -5.16 8.78
N ILE A 12 -8.48 -6.00 8.67
CA ILE A 12 -9.24 -6.13 7.43
C ILE A 12 -9.94 -4.81 7.10
N MET A 13 -10.52 -4.14 8.09
CA MET A 13 -11.22 -2.88 7.87
C MET A 13 -10.27 -1.75 7.49
N ALA A 14 -9.00 -1.88 7.81
CA ALA A 14 -8.02 -0.87 7.45
C ALA A 14 -7.53 -1.00 6.01
N SER A 15 -7.94 -2.02 5.29
CA SER A 15 -7.51 -2.22 3.90
C SER A 15 -8.22 -1.23 2.98
N ILE A 16 -7.44 -0.53 2.17
CA ILE A 16 -7.98 0.42 1.19
C ILE A 16 -7.71 -0.01 -0.24
N GLY A 17 -7.18 -1.22 -0.44
CA GLY A 17 -6.96 -1.73 -1.77
C GLY A 17 -6.26 -3.07 -1.77
N ILE A 18 -6.19 -3.67 -2.94
CA ILE A 18 -5.50 -4.94 -3.16
C ILE A 18 -4.67 -4.82 -4.42
N VAL A 19 -3.44 -5.31 -4.36
CA VAL A 19 -2.53 -5.34 -5.51
C VAL A 19 -1.86 -6.69 -5.60
N SER A 20 -1.41 -7.03 -6.81
CA SER A 20 -0.62 -8.24 -7.05
C SER A 20 0.75 -7.85 -7.57
N ARG A 21 1.79 -8.50 -7.04
CA ARG A 21 3.14 -8.27 -7.50
C ARG A 21 3.33 -8.93 -8.88
N GLN A 22 3.90 -8.16 -9.79
CA GLN A 22 4.15 -8.60 -11.15
C GLN A 22 5.60 -9.10 -11.28
N PRO A 23 5.90 -9.87 -12.35
CA PRO A 23 7.27 -10.37 -12.56
C PRO A 23 8.32 -9.29 -12.67
N ASP A 24 7.96 -8.08 -13.10
CA ASP A 24 8.92 -6.98 -13.23
C ASP A 24 9.14 -6.22 -11.91
N GLY A 25 8.54 -6.67 -10.82
CA GLY A 25 8.68 -6.02 -9.52
C GLY A 25 7.66 -4.93 -9.24
N SER A 26 6.80 -4.62 -10.20
CA SER A 26 5.72 -3.67 -9.96
C SER A 26 4.55 -4.36 -9.25
N PHE A 27 3.62 -3.56 -8.75
CA PHE A 27 2.39 -4.06 -8.16
C PHE A 27 1.22 -3.41 -8.90
N LYS A 28 0.21 -4.18 -9.21
CA LYS A 28 -0.98 -3.68 -9.91
C LYS A 28 -2.23 -4.17 -9.23
N GLY A 29 -3.20 -3.30 -9.12
CA GLY A 29 -4.48 -3.65 -8.51
C GLY A 29 -5.41 -2.47 -8.44
N GLN A 30 -6.15 -2.38 -7.34
CA GLN A 30 -7.16 -1.35 -7.20
C GLN A 30 -7.20 -0.78 -5.80
N LEU A 31 -7.40 0.53 -5.74
CA LEU A 31 -7.89 1.19 -4.53
C LEU A 31 -9.40 1.00 -4.49
N LYS A 32 -9.91 0.66 -3.32
CA LYS A 32 -11.33 0.45 -3.15
C LYS A 32 -11.72 0.81 -1.72
N THR A 33 -12.35 1.96 -1.61
CA THR A 33 -12.91 2.42 -0.35
C THR A 33 -14.38 2.71 -0.56
N LEU A 34 -15.04 3.32 0.42
CA LEU A 34 -16.45 3.66 0.28
C LEU A 34 -16.72 4.62 -0.87
N SER A 35 -15.79 5.53 -1.14
CA SER A 35 -15.98 6.58 -2.12
C SER A 35 -14.99 6.54 -3.27
N ILE A 36 -13.97 5.68 -3.20
CA ILE A 36 -12.89 5.69 -4.19
C ILE A 36 -12.78 4.32 -4.81
N ARG A 37 -12.76 4.28 -6.14
CA ARG A 37 -12.43 3.08 -6.90
C ARG A 37 -11.54 3.51 -8.04
N ALA A 38 -10.32 3.02 -8.04
CA ALA A 38 -9.35 3.41 -9.06
C ALA A 38 -8.31 2.32 -9.21
N ASP A 39 -7.87 2.13 -10.45
CA ASP A 39 -6.73 1.26 -10.69
C ASP A 39 -5.48 1.90 -10.12
N ILE A 40 -4.60 1.10 -9.55
CA ILE A 40 -3.36 1.60 -8.97
C ILE A 40 -2.20 0.76 -9.47
N GLU A 41 -1.09 1.43 -9.75
CA GLU A 41 0.17 0.79 -10.10
C GLU A 41 1.25 1.32 -9.17
N ILE A 42 2.05 0.43 -8.64
CA ILE A 42 3.21 0.77 -7.83
C ILE A 42 4.42 0.28 -8.60
N ILE A 43 5.21 1.21 -9.13
CA ILE A 43 6.24 0.92 -10.12
C ILE A 43 7.61 1.21 -9.52
N PRO A 44 8.58 0.29 -9.67
CA PRO A 44 9.93 0.56 -9.20
C PRO A 44 10.48 1.85 -9.81
N ASN A 45 11.15 2.64 -8.99
CA ASN A 45 11.69 3.92 -9.40
C ASN A 45 13.10 3.72 -9.99
N PRO A 46 13.27 3.85 -11.30
CA PRO A 46 14.58 3.64 -11.92
C PRO A 46 15.55 4.79 -11.67
N ASN A 47 15.04 5.92 -11.17
CA ASN A 47 15.85 7.11 -10.99
C ASN A 47 16.27 7.35 -9.55
N LYS A 48 16.13 6.35 -8.70
CA LYS A 48 16.57 6.50 -7.33
C LYS A 48 18.10 6.65 -7.28
N ALA A 49 18.56 7.81 -6.80
CA ALA A 49 19.98 8.13 -6.76
C ALA A 49 20.53 8.24 -5.34
N ALA A 50 19.68 8.38 -4.33
CA ALA A 50 20.10 8.56 -2.95
C ALA A 50 19.15 7.78 -2.03
N GLU A 51 19.63 7.47 -0.82
CA GLU A 51 18.86 6.64 0.10
C GLU A 51 17.50 7.19 0.50
N GLY A 52 17.36 8.47 0.62
CA GLY A 52 16.07 9.05 1.01
C GLY A 52 15.04 9.10 -0.09
N GLN A 53 15.44 8.81 -1.32
CA GLN A 53 14.51 8.88 -2.44
C GLN A 53 13.62 7.64 -2.50
N PRO A 54 12.41 7.78 -3.09
CA PRO A 54 11.48 6.67 -3.14
C PRO A 54 12.02 5.49 -3.96
N ASP A 55 11.70 4.30 -3.49
CA ASP A 55 11.98 3.06 -4.21
C ASP A 55 10.92 2.77 -5.26
N TYR A 56 9.73 3.36 -5.12
CA TYR A 56 8.61 3.14 -6.02
C TYR A 56 7.88 4.44 -6.30
N ARG A 57 7.22 4.49 -7.45
CA ARG A 57 6.27 5.54 -7.79
C ARG A 57 4.88 4.94 -7.85
N VAL A 58 3.88 5.69 -7.45
CA VAL A 58 2.50 5.21 -7.44
C VAL A 58 1.69 6.03 -8.44
N ARG A 59 0.97 5.33 -9.31
CA ARG A 59 0.16 5.95 -10.36
C ARG A 59 -1.25 5.39 -10.37
N THR A 60 -2.19 6.21 -10.79
CA THR A 60 -3.53 5.78 -11.10
C THR A 60 -3.93 6.40 -12.44
N ALA A 61 -4.35 5.56 -13.39
CA ALA A 61 -4.70 6.01 -14.74
C ALA A 61 -3.60 6.86 -15.39
N GLY A 62 -2.34 6.49 -15.15
CA GLY A 62 -1.20 7.22 -15.69
C GLY A 62 -0.82 8.49 -14.94
N ILE A 63 -1.56 8.84 -13.90
CA ILE A 63 -1.31 10.05 -13.10
C ILE A 63 -0.56 9.66 -11.83
N GLU A 64 0.55 10.33 -11.58
CA GLU A 64 1.33 10.05 -10.39
C GLU A 64 0.65 10.63 -9.15
N ILE A 65 0.38 9.77 -8.16
CA ILE A 65 -0.31 10.18 -6.93
C ILE A 65 0.52 9.92 -5.67
N GLY A 66 1.70 9.35 -5.80
CA GLY A 66 2.49 9.11 -4.61
C GLY A 66 3.77 8.35 -4.86
N ALA A 67 4.31 7.85 -3.76
CA ALA A 67 5.59 7.17 -3.78
C ALA A 67 5.60 6.07 -2.71
N GLY A 68 6.58 5.18 -2.82
CA GLY A 68 6.73 4.10 -1.87
C GLY A 68 8.19 3.89 -1.50
N TRP A 69 8.41 3.37 -0.32
CA TRP A 69 9.75 3.09 0.21
C TRP A 69 9.79 1.69 0.78
N ASP A 70 10.88 0.98 0.50
CA ASP A 70 11.14 -0.29 1.16
C ASP A 70 11.57 -0.01 2.61
N ARG A 71 10.91 -0.69 3.53
CA ARG A 71 11.16 -0.53 4.96
C ARG A 71 11.35 -1.91 5.59
N VAL A 72 11.88 -1.90 6.81
CA VAL A 72 12.02 -3.10 7.61
C VAL A 72 11.32 -2.85 8.94
N GLY A 73 10.43 -3.77 9.31
CA GLY A 73 9.70 -3.66 10.56
C GLY A 73 10.65 -3.76 11.75
N GLU A 74 10.52 -2.85 12.72
CA GLU A 74 11.40 -2.81 13.88
C GLU A 74 11.27 -4.05 14.74
N THR A 75 10.06 -4.56 14.87
CA THR A 75 9.79 -5.70 15.72
C THR A 75 9.94 -7.03 14.99
N SER A 76 9.40 -7.10 13.77
CA SER A 76 9.37 -8.35 13.02
C SER A 76 10.62 -8.59 12.20
N GLY A 77 11.36 -7.53 11.86
CA GLY A 77 12.49 -7.64 10.95
C GLY A 77 12.10 -7.93 9.51
N LYS A 78 10.80 -7.95 9.21
CA LYS A 78 10.34 -8.26 7.86
C LYS A 78 10.26 -7.02 7.00
N LYS A 79 10.53 -7.19 5.72
CA LYS A 79 10.45 -6.10 4.75
C LYS A 79 9.01 -5.81 4.39
N TYR A 80 8.72 -4.55 4.18
CA TYR A 80 7.41 -4.13 3.68
C TYR A 80 7.58 -2.85 2.87
N VAL A 81 6.55 -2.48 2.13
CA VAL A 81 6.57 -1.25 1.33
C VAL A 81 5.63 -0.25 1.99
N ALA A 82 6.17 0.92 2.32
CA ALA A 82 5.39 2.02 2.88
C ALA A 82 5.03 2.99 1.76
N LEU A 83 3.77 3.40 1.70
CA LEU A 83 3.25 4.25 0.63
C LEU A 83 2.77 5.58 1.20
N SER A 84 2.98 6.63 0.42
CA SER A 84 2.45 7.96 0.70
C SER A 84 1.68 8.41 -0.54
N LEU A 85 0.39 8.66 -0.40
CA LEU A 85 -0.50 8.97 -1.50
C LEU A 85 -1.14 10.34 -1.30
N ALA A 86 -1.30 11.09 -2.37
CA ALA A 86 -1.95 12.39 -2.33
C ALA A 86 -2.71 12.63 -3.62
N ALA A 87 -3.95 13.04 -3.51
CA ALA A 87 -4.80 13.37 -4.65
C ALA A 87 -5.95 14.22 -4.14
N PRO A 88 -6.58 15.02 -5.01
CA PRO A 88 -7.74 15.82 -4.57
C PRO A 88 -8.83 14.98 -3.91
N GLU A 89 -9.02 13.76 -4.38
CA GLU A 89 -10.03 12.85 -3.84
C GLU A 89 -9.77 12.46 -2.39
N PHE A 90 -8.52 12.58 -1.94
CA PHE A 90 -8.16 12.24 -0.56
C PHE A 90 -8.30 13.43 0.38
N GLY A 91 -8.62 14.62 -0.15
CA GLY A 91 -8.65 15.83 0.65
C GLY A 91 -7.25 16.41 0.85
N PRO A 92 -7.11 17.32 1.80
CA PRO A 92 -5.85 18.07 1.96
C PRO A 92 -4.71 17.29 2.60
N ARG A 93 -4.98 16.12 3.14
CA ARG A 93 -3.96 15.33 3.83
C ARG A 93 -3.49 14.17 2.97
N ARG A 94 -2.22 13.82 3.16
CA ARG A 94 -1.70 12.61 2.55
C ARG A 94 -2.29 11.38 3.22
N ILE A 95 -2.44 10.33 2.43
CA ILE A 95 -2.84 9.03 2.96
C ILE A 95 -1.59 8.15 3.02
N TYR A 96 -1.40 7.51 4.14
CA TYR A 96 -0.29 6.58 4.33
C TYR A 96 -0.84 5.16 4.42
N ALA A 97 -0.15 4.25 3.75
CA ALA A 97 -0.55 2.85 3.76
C ALA A 97 0.70 1.97 3.66
N ASN A 98 0.57 0.75 4.13
CA ASN A 98 1.63 -0.24 4.00
C ASN A 98 1.12 -1.42 3.21
N LEU A 99 1.97 -2.02 2.38
CA LEU A 99 1.63 -3.28 1.75
C LEU A 99 1.83 -4.41 2.76
N GLY A 100 0.78 -5.19 2.98
CA GLY A 100 0.81 -6.34 3.87
C GLY A 100 0.12 -7.52 3.22
N ARG A 101 0.17 -8.66 3.87
CA ARG A 101 -0.48 -9.83 3.32
C ARG A 101 -2.00 -9.61 3.29
N ALA A 102 -2.60 -9.96 2.16
CA ALA A 102 -4.05 -9.87 2.04
C ALA A 102 -4.70 -10.98 2.86
N ALA A 103 -5.75 -10.62 3.60
CA ALA A 103 -6.46 -11.59 4.43
C ALA A 103 -7.11 -12.66 3.55
N GLY A 104 -6.98 -13.92 3.96
CA GLY A 104 -7.60 -15.02 3.25
C GLY A 104 -6.94 -15.42 1.94
N GLN A 105 -5.78 -14.86 1.62
CA GLN A 105 -5.06 -15.19 0.39
C GLN A 105 -3.91 -16.14 0.67
N ASP A 106 -3.82 -17.18 -0.15
CA ASP A 106 -2.67 -18.09 -0.11
C ASP A 106 -1.56 -17.64 -1.04
N ASP A 107 -1.86 -16.77 -1.99
CA ASP A 107 -0.90 -16.28 -2.96
C ASP A 107 0.05 -15.28 -2.33
N GLU A 108 1.34 -15.58 -2.35
CA GLU A 108 2.36 -14.73 -1.74
C GLU A 108 2.56 -13.41 -2.49
N ASP A 109 2.05 -13.31 -3.71
CA ASP A 109 2.18 -12.11 -4.52
C ASP A 109 0.99 -11.16 -4.39
N VAL A 110 0.00 -11.51 -3.58
CA VAL A 110 -1.18 -10.66 -3.37
C VAL A 110 -1.04 -9.92 -2.05
N PHE A 111 -1.16 -8.60 -2.11
CA PHE A 111 -1.00 -7.72 -0.95
C PHE A 111 -2.19 -6.80 -0.79
N ALA A 112 -2.50 -6.47 0.45
CA ALA A 112 -3.46 -5.44 0.75
C ALA A 112 -2.73 -4.13 1.05
N LEU A 113 -3.35 -3.01 0.68
CA LEU A 113 -2.88 -1.71 1.13
C LEU A 113 -3.53 -1.43 2.47
N ILE A 114 -2.75 -1.49 3.53
CA ILE A 114 -3.26 -1.31 4.89
C ILE A 114 -3.12 0.16 5.25
N TRP A 115 -4.26 0.81 5.44
CA TRP A 115 -4.31 2.22 5.78
C TRP A 115 -3.65 2.45 7.14
N ASN A 116 -2.76 3.44 7.15
CA ASN A 116 -2.06 3.82 8.37
C ASN A 116 -2.41 5.28 8.65
N PRO A 117 -3.44 5.54 9.47
CA PRO A 117 -3.83 6.91 9.72
C PRO A 117 -2.72 7.67 10.43
N ALA A 118 -2.29 8.76 9.83
CA ALA A 118 -1.26 9.62 10.41
C ALA A 118 -1.92 10.69 11.27
N ASP A 119 -1.25 11.04 12.32
CA ASP A 119 -1.75 12.08 13.21
C ASP A 119 -1.52 13.46 12.64
#